data_62cad662d02929ffe6a3835b1f81793f
#
_entry.id   62cad662d02929ffe6a3835b1f81793f
#
_cell.length_a   1.000
_cell.length_b   1.000
_cell.length_c   1.000
_cell.angle_alpha   90.00
_cell.angle_beta   90.00
_cell.angle_gamma   90.00
#
_symmetry.space_group_name_H-M   'P 1'
#
loop_
_entity.id
_entity.type
_entity.pdbx_description
1 polymer ?
#
loop_
_entity_poly.entity_id
_entity_poly.type
_entity_poly.pdbx_seq_one_letter_code
_entity_poly.pdbx_strand_id
1 'polypeptide(L)'
;MSQVHQQSSSGTSNSVGAVLRGCTCPKCTNKAEVPIVLLVQLRQLHPLASTPPQSNYLTLFTLPLYLMPHITFLNRHSDILIQCGHLPHWFQPEAVQFITFRLADSLPQTKLQELALMREALGRRETKEGELTAEEERLEDIVDGWLMQGYGGCVLSNAQCRQFVEDALFFNDKQTYHLHAFVIMPNHVHILLSPIGENSVIPIVSKLKRYSSRMIKQCVATDGNVWQREMFDRMMRGEDDFAHKLAYIVNNPNGLPEDSYSLYVAENVQYLL
;
A
#
# COMPACT_ATOMS: atom_id res chain seq x y z
N MET A 1 6.57 -5.15 73.60
CA MET A 1 6.24 -3.74 73.85
C MET A 1 6.65 -3.02 72.55
N SER A 2 5.88 -2.49 71.72
CA SER A 2 4.67 -1.74 71.55
C SER A 2 4.28 -1.77 70.08
N GLN A 3 3.10 -2.14 69.80
CA GLN A 3 1.97 -1.47 69.12
C GLN A 3 2.21 -1.07 67.69
N VAL A 4 1.62 -1.75 66.79
CA VAL A 4 0.35 -1.67 65.98
C VAL A 4 -0.14 -0.23 65.74
N HIS A 5 -0.12 0.19 64.51
CA HIS A 5 -1.18 1.01 63.92
C HIS A 5 -1.48 0.62 62.50
N GLN A 6 -2.64 0.03 62.29
CA GLN A 6 -3.36 -0.05 61.02
C GLN A 6 -3.89 1.33 60.64
N GLN A 7 -3.74 1.73 59.40
CA GLN A 7 -4.66 2.64 58.77
C GLN A 7 -4.98 2.14 57.33
N SER A 8 -6.24 1.79 57.18
CA SER A 8 -6.93 1.58 55.96
C SER A 8 -7.15 2.90 55.22
N SER A 9 -6.83 2.97 53.92
CA SER A 9 -7.40 3.98 53.02
C SER A 9 -7.70 3.37 51.69
N SER A 10 -8.97 3.35 51.39
CA SER A 10 -9.61 3.13 50.10
C SER A 10 -9.03 4.09 49.04
N GLY A 11 -8.46 3.54 47.98
CA GLY A 11 -7.95 4.30 46.83
C GLY A 11 -8.69 3.91 45.58
N THR A 12 -9.50 4.81 45.13
CA THR A 12 -10.26 4.86 43.86
C THR A 12 -9.41 4.56 42.65
N SER A 13 -9.91 3.66 41.83
CA SER A 13 -9.45 3.40 40.47
C SER A 13 -9.61 4.65 39.57
N ASN A 14 -8.52 5.29 39.25
CA ASN A 14 -8.49 6.29 38.17
C ASN A 14 -8.12 5.60 36.84
N SER A 15 -9.11 5.37 36.03
CA SER A 15 -8.96 5.11 34.61
C SER A 15 -8.42 6.39 33.92
N VAL A 16 -7.14 6.38 33.58
CA VAL A 16 -6.55 7.44 32.75
C VAL A 16 -6.93 7.17 31.31
N GLY A 17 -8.00 7.80 30.86
CA GLY A 17 -8.31 7.92 29.45
C GLY A 17 -7.23 8.77 28.77
N ALA A 18 -6.48 8.20 27.86
CA ALA A 18 -5.56 8.92 26.99
C ALA A 18 -6.38 9.76 26.02
N VAL A 19 -6.53 11.03 26.33
CA VAL A 19 -7.06 12.03 25.40
C VAL A 19 -5.98 12.29 24.34
N LEU A 20 -6.18 11.79 23.13
CA LEU A 20 -5.39 12.15 21.97
C LEU A 20 -5.58 13.64 21.69
N ARG A 21 -4.63 14.45 22.06
CA ARG A 21 -4.58 15.88 21.72
C ARG A 21 -4.22 15.99 20.25
N GLY A 22 -5.07 16.66 19.45
CA GLY A 22 -4.81 16.98 18.05
C GLY A 22 -3.48 17.70 17.88
N CYS A 23 -2.74 17.30 16.86
CA CYS A 23 -1.45 17.88 16.51
C CYS A 23 -1.62 19.34 16.06
N THR A 24 -1.19 20.29 16.86
CA THR A 24 -1.07 21.71 16.49
C THR A 24 0.36 21.99 16.02
N CYS A 25 0.73 21.49 14.83
CA CYS A 25 2.01 21.84 14.23
C CYS A 25 1.89 23.17 13.45
N PRO A 26 2.68 24.22 13.76
CA PRO A 26 2.60 25.53 13.09
C PRO A 26 2.95 25.52 11.60
N LYS A 27 3.46 24.42 11.07
CA LYS A 27 3.82 24.26 9.64
C LYS A 27 2.71 23.68 8.78
N CYS A 28 1.59 23.25 9.38
CA CYS A 28 0.46 22.65 8.65
C CYS A 28 -0.67 23.63 8.33
N THR A 29 -0.57 24.90 8.73
CA THR A 29 -1.66 25.88 8.62
C THR A 29 -1.69 26.70 7.33
N ASN A 30 -0.83 26.42 6.36
CA ASN A 30 -0.83 27.15 5.07
C ASN A 30 -0.70 26.19 3.90
N LYS A 31 -1.80 25.53 3.52
CA LYS A 31 -2.01 25.06 2.14
C LYS A 31 -3.47 25.25 1.76
N ALA A 32 -3.64 25.97 0.66
CA ALA A 32 -4.89 26.24 0.01
C ALA A 32 -5.72 24.97 -0.16
N GLU A 33 -7.02 25.09 0.08
CA GLU A 33 -8.04 24.09 -0.22
C GLU A 33 -7.95 23.73 -1.70
N VAL A 34 -7.47 22.53 -1.99
CA VAL A 34 -7.68 21.88 -3.28
C VAL A 34 -9.00 21.13 -3.13
N PRO A 35 -10.00 21.39 -3.98
CA PRO A 35 -11.30 20.76 -3.83
C PRO A 35 -11.17 19.25 -3.99
N ILE A 36 -11.66 18.53 -2.99
CA ILE A 36 -11.93 17.10 -3.08
C ILE A 36 -13.05 16.94 -4.12
N VAL A 37 -12.65 16.63 -5.35
CA VAL A 37 -13.57 16.28 -6.42
C VAL A 37 -13.90 14.80 -6.28
N LEU A 38 -15.02 14.53 -5.67
CA LEU A 38 -16.15 13.77 -6.20
C LEU A 38 -15.80 12.47 -6.91
N LEU A 39 -15.66 11.37 -6.15
CA LEU A 39 -15.69 10.01 -6.69
C LEU A 39 -16.47 9.03 -5.78
N VAL A 40 -17.64 9.46 -5.29
CA VAL A 40 -18.65 8.54 -4.74
C VAL A 40 -20.04 9.12 -5.03
N GLN A 41 -20.52 9.02 -6.27
CA GLN A 41 -21.93 9.09 -6.59
C GLN A 41 -22.22 8.49 -7.97
N LEU A 42 -22.21 7.16 -8.05
CA LEU A 42 -22.89 6.41 -9.10
C LEU A 42 -23.53 5.15 -8.51
N ARG A 43 -24.40 5.33 -7.52
CA ARG A 43 -25.46 4.36 -7.21
C ARG A 43 -26.68 5.13 -6.76
N GLN A 44 -27.57 5.38 -7.70
CA GLN A 44 -29.05 5.39 -7.59
C GLN A 44 -29.65 6.28 -8.68
N LEU A 45 -30.05 5.68 -9.79
CA LEU A 45 -31.17 6.18 -10.58
C LEU A 45 -31.98 4.98 -11.07
N HIS A 46 -33.19 4.90 -10.55
CA HIS A 46 -34.27 4.01 -11.01
C HIS A 46 -34.78 4.41 -12.41
N PRO A 47 -35.36 3.47 -13.16
CA PRO A 47 -35.75 3.69 -14.55
C PRO A 47 -37.13 4.29 -14.66
N LEU A 48 -37.31 5.25 -15.56
CA LEU A 48 -38.60 5.51 -16.21
C LEU A 48 -38.37 5.80 -17.68
N ALA A 49 -39.20 5.12 -18.47
CA ALA A 49 -39.18 5.02 -19.90
C ALA A 49 -39.44 6.34 -20.64
N SER A 50 -38.76 6.52 -21.78
CA SER A 50 -39.37 6.94 -23.06
C SER A 50 -38.31 6.96 -24.14
N THR A 51 -38.69 6.48 -25.33
CA THR A 51 -37.94 6.25 -26.57
C THR A 51 -37.07 7.42 -27.04
N PRO A 52 -35.91 7.14 -27.68
CA PRO A 52 -34.96 8.14 -28.12
C PRO A 52 -35.25 8.63 -29.55
N PRO A 53 -34.89 9.87 -29.90
CA PRO A 53 -34.71 10.28 -31.27
C PRO A 53 -33.33 9.80 -31.78
N GLN A 54 -33.33 9.15 -32.92
CA GLN A 54 -32.12 8.81 -33.70
C GLN A 54 -31.49 10.09 -34.21
N SER A 55 -30.26 10.37 -33.84
CA SER A 55 -29.18 10.90 -34.70
C SER A 55 -27.96 11.32 -33.86
N ASN A 56 -26.77 10.96 -34.38
CA ASN A 56 -25.44 11.49 -34.04
C ASN A 56 -24.76 11.00 -32.75
N TYR A 57 -24.58 9.68 -32.61
CA TYR A 57 -23.55 9.11 -31.71
C TYR A 57 -22.35 8.61 -32.51
N LEU A 58 -21.62 9.50 -33.16
CA LEU A 58 -20.36 9.17 -33.81
C LEU A 58 -19.37 10.33 -33.70
N THR A 59 -19.16 10.83 -32.47
CA THR A 59 -17.99 11.68 -32.19
C THR A 59 -17.74 11.68 -30.67
N LEU A 60 -17.40 10.52 -30.10
CA LEU A 60 -16.97 10.47 -28.72
C LEU A 60 -15.81 9.48 -28.61
N PHE A 61 -14.66 10.08 -28.29
CA PHE A 61 -13.46 9.42 -27.76
C PHE A 61 -12.67 8.50 -28.70
N THR A 62 -12.19 9.02 -29.80
CA THR A 62 -10.85 8.69 -30.24
C THR A 62 -9.87 9.63 -29.53
N LEU A 63 -9.69 9.49 -28.22
CA LEU A 63 -8.42 9.87 -27.63
C LEU A 63 -7.38 9.04 -28.39
N PRO A 64 -6.31 9.67 -28.92
CA PRO A 64 -5.35 8.93 -29.70
C PRO A 64 -4.75 7.84 -28.80
N LEU A 65 -4.87 6.59 -29.24
CA LEU A 65 -4.27 5.39 -28.63
C LEU A 65 -2.75 5.54 -28.39
N TYR A 66 -2.17 6.62 -28.87
CA TYR A 66 -0.75 6.96 -28.83
C TYR A 66 -0.30 7.65 -27.53
N LEU A 67 -1.22 8.01 -26.62
CA LEU A 67 -0.88 8.73 -25.37
C LEU A 67 -1.06 7.88 -24.10
N MET A 68 -1.45 6.62 -24.22
CA MET A 68 -1.45 5.72 -23.09
C MET A 68 0.01 5.30 -22.83
N PRO A 69 0.59 5.50 -21.63
CA PRO A 69 1.87 4.90 -21.33
C PRO A 69 1.71 3.40 -21.53
N HIS A 70 2.50 2.82 -22.44
CA HIS A 70 2.51 1.38 -22.66
C HIS A 70 2.93 0.74 -21.33
N ILE A 71 2.02 -0.03 -20.74
CA ILE A 71 2.36 -0.85 -19.57
C ILE A 71 3.23 -1.98 -20.09
N THR A 72 4.48 -2.01 -19.62
CA THR A 72 5.44 -3.05 -19.99
C THR A 72 5.36 -4.17 -18.95
N PHE A 73 5.21 -5.40 -19.42
CA PHE A 73 5.18 -6.59 -18.58
C PHE A 73 6.51 -7.34 -18.65
N LEU A 74 6.70 -8.29 -17.74
CA LEU A 74 7.86 -9.19 -17.73
C LEU A 74 8.06 -9.84 -19.10
N ASN A 75 9.21 -9.58 -19.72
CA ASN A 75 9.64 -10.25 -20.93
C ASN A 75 10.68 -11.32 -20.60
N ARG A 76 10.29 -12.59 -20.67
CA ARG A 76 11.14 -13.74 -20.37
C ARG A 76 12.32 -13.95 -21.34
N HIS A 77 12.28 -13.29 -22.50
CA HIS A 77 13.32 -13.35 -23.51
C HIS A 77 14.38 -12.24 -23.38
N SER A 78 14.20 -11.33 -22.44
CA SER A 78 15.13 -10.25 -22.14
C SER A 78 15.84 -10.50 -20.81
N ASP A 79 17.01 -9.89 -20.63
CA ASP A 79 17.80 -10.01 -19.42
C ASP A 79 17.00 -9.55 -18.18
N ILE A 80 17.06 -10.35 -17.14
CA ILE A 80 16.47 -10.05 -15.83
C ILE A 80 17.62 -9.86 -14.86
N LEU A 81 17.70 -8.69 -14.24
CA LEU A 81 18.66 -8.42 -13.17
C LEU A 81 18.07 -8.87 -11.83
N ILE A 82 18.86 -9.63 -11.08
CA ILE A 82 18.46 -10.08 -9.75
C ILE A 82 19.32 -9.37 -8.72
N GLN A 83 18.70 -8.58 -7.85
CA GLN A 83 19.35 -8.00 -6.69
C GLN A 83 19.09 -8.88 -5.47
N CYS A 84 20.14 -9.51 -4.96
CA CYS A 84 20.03 -10.38 -3.79
C CYS A 84 20.07 -9.56 -2.51
N GLY A 85 18.98 -9.64 -1.72
CA GLY A 85 18.90 -9.24 -0.32
C GLY A 85 18.56 -10.46 0.55
N HIS A 86 17.74 -10.29 1.59
CA HIS A 86 17.09 -11.42 2.27
C HIS A 86 15.98 -12.05 1.40
N LEU A 87 15.41 -11.24 0.51
CA LEU A 87 14.53 -11.67 -0.58
C LEU A 87 15.21 -11.31 -1.90
N PRO A 88 15.11 -12.17 -2.95
CA PRO A 88 15.53 -11.79 -4.28
C PRO A 88 14.56 -10.75 -4.85
N HIS A 89 15.10 -9.65 -5.37
CA HIS A 89 14.35 -8.63 -6.09
C HIS A 89 14.70 -8.71 -7.56
N TRP A 90 13.67 -8.88 -8.38
CA TRP A 90 13.80 -9.02 -9.82
C TRP A 90 13.56 -7.68 -10.49
N PHE A 91 14.43 -7.32 -11.40
CA PHE A 91 14.34 -6.06 -12.12
C PHE A 91 14.48 -6.26 -13.62
N GLN A 92 13.57 -5.66 -14.35
CA GLN A 92 13.64 -5.45 -15.77
C GLN A 92 13.17 -4.00 -16.03
N PRO A 93 13.88 -3.23 -16.90
CA PRO A 93 13.51 -1.85 -17.20
C PRO A 93 12.04 -1.70 -17.56
N GLU A 94 11.37 -0.72 -16.98
CA GLU A 94 9.97 -0.34 -17.25
C GLU A 94 8.90 -1.40 -16.92
N ALA A 95 9.29 -2.63 -16.57
CA ALA A 95 8.33 -3.67 -16.23
C ALA A 95 7.53 -3.28 -14.98
N VAL A 96 6.19 -3.33 -15.11
CA VAL A 96 5.30 -3.00 -14.00
C VAL A 96 5.47 -3.99 -12.85
N GLN A 97 5.47 -3.47 -11.64
CA GLN A 97 5.67 -4.24 -10.42
C GLN A 97 4.55 -4.00 -9.42
N PHE A 98 4.12 -5.07 -8.78
CA PHE A 98 3.32 -5.06 -7.57
C PHE A 98 4.26 -5.10 -6.38
N ILE A 99 4.07 -4.18 -5.43
CA ILE A 99 4.96 -3.99 -4.30
C ILE A 99 4.14 -3.95 -3.02
N THR A 100 4.58 -4.70 -2.00
CA THR A 100 4.02 -4.65 -0.65
C THR A 100 5.10 -4.30 0.36
N PHE A 101 4.85 -3.30 1.21
CA PHE A 101 5.68 -3.03 2.37
C PHE A 101 4.81 -2.69 3.59
N ARG A 102 5.29 -2.99 4.77
CA ARG A 102 4.50 -2.99 5.99
C ARG A 102 5.18 -2.28 7.14
N LEU A 103 4.42 -1.89 8.16
CA LEU A 103 4.95 -1.37 9.40
C LEU A 103 5.82 -2.42 10.10
N ALA A 104 6.79 -1.96 10.89
CA ALA A 104 7.73 -2.83 11.59
C ALA A 104 7.04 -3.74 12.62
N ASP A 105 5.96 -3.25 13.21
CA ASP A 105 5.15 -3.92 14.24
C ASP A 105 3.90 -4.64 13.69
N SER A 106 3.70 -4.64 12.37
CA SER A 106 2.49 -5.18 11.72
C SER A 106 2.31 -6.69 11.85
N LEU A 107 3.33 -7.43 12.25
CA LEU A 107 3.26 -8.86 12.55
C LEU A 107 3.85 -9.19 13.91
N PRO A 108 3.15 -10.01 14.73
CA PRO A 108 3.69 -10.51 15.99
C PRO A 108 4.93 -11.37 15.79
N GLN A 109 5.78 -11.48 16.80
CA GLN A 109 7.01 -12.28 16.74
C GLN A 109 6.76 -13.74 16.37
N THR A 110 5.64 -14.33 16.82
CA THR A 110 5.22 -15.68 16.47
C THR A 110 4.99 -15.85 14.96
N LYS A 111 4.34 -14.86 14.31
CA LYS A 111 4.12 -14.86 12.86
C LYS A 111 5.41 -14.62 12.07
N LEU A 112 6.33 -13.82 12.61
CA LEU A 112 7.66 -13.65 12.02
C LEU A 112 8.48 -14.92 12.04
N GLN A 113 8.40 -15.70 13.13
CA GLN A 113 9.05 -17.01 13.23
C GLN A 113 8.43 -18.03 12.26
N GLU A 114 7.10 -18.07 12.19
CA GLU A 114 6.37 -18.93 11.24
C GLU A 114 6.76 -18.60 9.79
N LEU A 115 6.80 -17.31 9.43
CA LEU A 115 7.25 -16.83 8.12
C LEU A 115 8.69 -17.25 7.81
N ALA A 116 9.60 -17.15 8.79
CA ALA A 116 11.00 -17.56 8.62
C ALA A 116 11.12 -19.06 8.30
N LEU A 117 10.36 -19.90 9.00
CA LEU A 117 10.34 -21.35 8.75
C LEU A 117 9.77 -21.68 7.37
N MET A 118 8.68 -21.02 6.96
CA MET A 118 8.09 -21.20 5.63
C MET A 118 9.09 -20.80 4.53
N ARG A 119 9.77 -19.68 4.66
CA ARG A 119 10.80 -19.22 3.71
C ARG A 119 12.01 -20.17 3.66
N GLU A 120 12.45 -20.68 4.80
CA GLU A 120 13.52 -21.68 4.84
C GLU A 120 13.12 -22.96 4.11
N ALA A 121 11.89 -23.39 4.25
CA ALA A 121 11.37 -24.56 3.54
C ALA A 121 11.31 -24.34 2.02
N LEU A 122 10.98 -23.12 1.55
CA LEU A 122 11.00 -22.76 0.14
C LEU A 122 12.41 -22.60 -0.42
N GLY A 123 13.31 -21.95 0.31
CA GLY A 123 14.68 -21.66 -0.13
C GLY A 123 15.57 -22.91 -0.30
N ARG A 124 15.12 -24.09 0.14
CA ARG A 124 15.78 -25.37 -0.12
C ARG A 124 15.44 -25.99 -1.48
N ARG A 125 14.50 -25.37 -2.21
CA ARG A 125 14.12 -25.82 -3.56
C ARG A 125 14.79 -24.89 -4.57
N GLU A 126 15.56 -25.46 -5.48
CA GLU A 126 16.11 -24.71 -6.61
C GLU A 126 14.96 -24.25 -7.52
N THR A 127 14.60 -22.98 -7.46
CA THR A 127 13.63 -22.38 -8.38
C THR A 127 14.31 -22.13 -9.72
N LYS A 128 13.81 -22.78 -10.75
CA LYS A 128 14.21 -22.47 -12.12
C LYS A 128 13.60 -21.14 -12.51
N GLU A 129 14.50 -20.20 -12.84
CA GLU A 129 14.28 -18.97 -13.64
C GLU A 129 12.93 -18.25 -13.47
N GLY A 130 12.90 -17.26 -12.59
CA GLY A 130 12.02 -16.10 -12.74
C GLY A 130 10.53 -16.24 -12.46
N GLU A 131 10.09 -17.38 -12.02
CA GLU A 131 8.71 -17.59 -11.62
C GLU A 131 8.61 -17.67 -10.10
N LEU A 132 7.73 -16.85 -9.53
CA LEU A 132 7.18 -17.18 -8.22
C LEU A 132 6.55 -18.56 -8.37
N THR A 133 6.99 -19.50 -7.56
CA THR A 133 6.33 -20.78 -7.50
C THR A 133 4.91 -20.58 -6.92
N ALA A 134 4.02 -21.52 -7.19
CA ALA A 134 2.70 -21.49 -6.57
C ALA A 134 2.77 -21.45 -5.03
N GLU A 135 3.87 -21.94 -4.45
CA GLU A 135 4.15 -21.87 -3.02
C GLU A 135 4.51 -20.45 -2.55
N GLU A 136 5.28 -19.71 -3.34
CA GLU A 136 5.62 -18.29 -3.03
C GLU A 136 4.38 -17.40 -3.13
N GLU A 137 3.51 -17.63 -4.11
CA GLU A 137 2.21 -16.96 -4.21
C GLU A 137 1.32 -17.26 -2.99
N ARG A 138 1.27 -18.52 -2.55
CA ARG A 138 0.56 -18.89 -1.31
C ARG A 138 1.15 -18.24 -0.07
N LEU A 139 2.47 -18.08 -0.02
CA LEU A 139 3.13 -17.39 1.10
C LEU A 139 2.76 -15.90 1.13
N GLU A 140 2.67 -15.25 -0.02
CA GLU A 140 2.16 -13.88 -0.14
C GLU A 140 0.74 -13.79 0.44
N ASP A 141 -0.18 -14.65 -0.02
CA ASP A 141 -1.57 -14.68 0.44
C ASP A 141 -1.68 -14.92 1.97
N ILE A 142 -0.85 -15.80 2.53
CA ILE A 142 -0.80 -16.05 3.97
C ILE A 142 -0.35 -14.79 4.73
N VAL A 143 0.71 -14.13 4.27
CA VAL A 143 1.22 -12.92 4.91
C VAL A 143 0.18 -11.80 4.83
N ASP A 144 -0.45 -11.62 3.67
CA ASP A 144 -1.50 -10.62 3.49
C ASP A 144 -2.72 -10.92 4.39
N GLY A 145 -3.11 -12.18 4.51
CA GLY A 145 -4.14 -12.61 5.47
C GLY A 145 -3.81 -12.28 6.93
N TRP A 146 -2.53 -12.33 7.31
CA TRP A 146 -2.10 -11.88 8.66
C TRP A 146 -2.12 -10.36 8.78
N LEU A 147 -1.72 -9.61 7.75
CA LEU A 147 -1.73 -8.15 7.76
C LEU A 147 -3.15 -7.60 7.88
N MET A 148 -4.13 -8.25 7.24
CA MET A 148 -5.55 -7.91 7.35
C MET A 148 -6.12 -8.07 8.77
N GLN A 149 -5.45 -8.79 9.66
CA GLN A 149 -5.86 -8.91 11.07
C GLN A 149 -5.54 -7.65 11.90
N GLY A 150 -4.84 -6.67 11.33
CA GLY A 150 -4.61 -5.38 11.97
C GLY A 150 -3.68 -5.44 13.19
N TYR A 151 -2.67 -6.32 13.17
CA TYR A 151 -1.68 -6.36 14.24
C TYR A 151 -0.84 -5.07 14.29
N GLY A 152 -0.31 -4.76 15.47
CA GLY A 152 0.54 -3.62 15.74
C GLY A 152 -0.23 -2.34 16.05
N GLY A 153 0.47 -1.22 16.05
CA GLY A 153 -0.08 0.10 16.36
C GLY A 153 -0.93 0.71 15.26
N CYS A 154 -0.96 0.10 14.08
CA CYS A 154 -1.76 0.54 12.92
C CYS A 154 -1.68 2.07 12.67
N VAL A 155 -0.47 2.63 12.76
CA VAL A 155 -0.25 4.09 12.74
C VAL A 155 -0.80 4.76 11.47
N LEU A 156 -0.97 4.01 10.37
CA LEU A 156 -1.54 4.51 9.14
C LEU A 156 -3.08 4.64 9.19
N SER A 157 -3.76 4.21 10.26
CA SER A 157 -5.16 4.59 10.52
C SER A 157 -5.31 6.10 10.77
N ASN A 158 -4.21 6.76 11.15
CA ASN A 158 -4.19 8.21 11.27
C ASN A 158 -4.08 8.85 9.88
N ALA A 159 -5.05 9.69 9.50
CA ALA A 159 -5.12 10.33 8.19
C ALA A 159 -3.87 11.15 7.85
N GLN A 160 -3.28 11.86 8.83
CA GLN A 160 -2.07 12.64 8.62
C GLN A 160 -0.86 11.74 8.30
N CYS A 161 -0.76 10.56 8.94
CA CYS A 161 0.30 9.60 8.66
C CYS A 161 0.14 8.99 7.25
N ARG A 162 -1.11 8.71 6.82
CA ARG A 162 -1.38 8.26 5.44
C ARG A 162 -1.01 9.33 4.42
N GLN A 163 -1.38 10.59 4.68
CA GLN A 163 -1.06 11.70 3.78
C GLN A 163 0.45 11.80 3.50
N PHE A 164 1.31 11.58 4.50
CA PHE A 164 2.76 11.56 4.27
C PHE A 164 3.21 10.44 3.33
N VAL A 165 2.53 9.30 3.34
CA VAL A 165 2.82 8.20 2.39
C VAL A 165 2.30 8.56 1.00
N GLU A 166 1.10 9.12 0.89
CA GLU A 166 0.54 9.61 -0.38
C GLU A 166 1.41 10.68 -1.01
N ASP A 167 1.81 11.70 -0.24
CA ASP A 167 2.71 12.77 -0.70
C ASP A 167 4.03 12.18 -1.26
N ALA A 168 4.57 11.17 -0.59
CA ALA A 168 5.78 10.49 -1.06
C ALA A 168 5.56 9.72 -2.36
N LEU A 169 4.40 9.08 -2.53
CA LEU A 169 4.02 8.34 -3.74
C LEU A 169 3.83 9.27 -4.93
N PHE A 170 3.11 10.37 -4.75
CA PHE A 170 2.87 11.33 -5.83
C PHE A 170 4.09 12.19 -6.18
N PHE A 171 5.00 12.43 -5.24
CA PHE A 171 6.16 13.30 -5.45
C PHE A 171 7.07 12.87 -6.60
N ASN A 172 7.26 11.56 -6.78
CA ASN A 172 8.12 11.01 -7.82
C ASN A 172 7.34 10.38 -9.00
N ASP A 173 6.01 10.45 -8.98
CA ASP A 173 5.19 10.00 -10.12
C ASP A 173 5.54 10.76 -11.38
N LYS A 174 5.61 10.09 -12.52
CA LYS A 174 6.02 10.61 -13.84
C LYS A 174 7.46 11.14 -13.92
N GLN A 175 8.24 10.98 -12.85
CA GLN A 175 9.67 11.35 -12.84
C GLN A 175 10.57 10.11 -12.76
N THR A 176 10.32 9.23 -11.80
CA THR A 176 11.11 8.00 -11.61
C THR A 176 10.29 6.73 -11.83
N TYR A 177 8.97 6.85 -11.84
CA TYR A 177 8.02 5.78 -12.14
C TYR A 177 6.68 6.37 -12.60
N HIS A 178 5.85 5.51 -13.19
CA HIS A 178 4.42 5.75 -13.41
C HIS A 178 3.64 5.03 -12.33
N LEU A 179 2.85 5.76 -11.56
CA LEU A 179 2.01 5.23 -10.49
C LEU A 179 0.66 4.82 -11.06
N HIS A 180 0.33 3.52 -11.00
CA HIS A 180 -0.92 2.98 -11.54
C HIS A 180 -2.01 2.87 -10.47
N ALA A 181 -1.66 2.33 -9.30
CA ALA A 181 -2.59 2.22 -8.19
C ALA A 181 -1.84 2.05 -6.86
N PHE A 182 -2.49 2.42 -5.76
CA PHE A 182 -2.08 2.01 -4.43
C PHE A 182 -3.26 1.89 -3.49
N VAL A 183 -3.08 1.12 -2.43
CA VAL A 183 -3.90 1.17 -1.22
C VAL A 183 -2.98 1.27 0.00
N ILE A 184 -3.26 2.25 0.87
CA ILE A 184 -2.59 2.44 2.15
C ILE A 184 -3.53 1.92 3.22
N MET A 185 -3.22 0.74 3.73
CA MET A 185 -3.95 0.05 4.79
C MET A 185 -3.44 0.51 6.17
N PRO A 186 -4.14 0.21 7.27
CA PRO A 186 -3.74 0.63 8.61
C PRO A 186 -2.31 0.27 9.01
N ASN A 187 -1.73 -0.83 8.48
CA ASN A 187 -0.42 -1.36 8.86
C ASN A 187 0.47 -1.79 7.69
N HIS A 188 0.04 -1.63 6.44
CA HIS A 188 0.81 -1.95 5.23
C HIS A 188 0.35 -1.13 4.03
N VAL A 189 1.08 -1.26 2.92
CA VAL A 189 0.81 -0.56 1.66
C VAL A 189 1.03 -1.51 0.50
N HIS A 190 0.08 -1.53 -0.44
CA HIS A 190 0.24 -2.16 -1.74
C HIS A 190 0.32 -1.09 -2.83
N ILE A 191 1.20 -1.30 -3.81
CA ILE A 191 1.43 -0.37 -4.91
C ILE A 191 1.55 -1.15 -6.21
N LEU A 192 0.97 -0.62 -7.29
CA LEU A 192 1.28 -0.96 -8.68
C LEU A 192 1.97 0.24 -9.32
N LEU A 193 3.19 0.06 -9.79
CA LEU A 193 3.96 1.09 -10.48
C LEU A 193 4.86 0.50 -11.57
N SER A 194 5.19 1.31 -12.59
CA SER A 194 6.21 1.01 -13.60
C SER A 194 7.40 1.94 -13.41
N PRO A 195 8.60 1.45 -13.10
CA PRO A 195 9.80 2.29 -13.10
C PRO A 195 10.02 2.93 -14.47
N ILE A 196 10.60 4.13 -14.52
CA ILE A 196 10.95 4.82 -15.77
C ILE A 196 12.44 4.60 -16.04
N GLY A 197 12.76 4.09 -17.23
CA GLY A 197 14.14 3.80 -17.65
C GLY A 197 14.82 2.79 -16.73
N GLU A 198 16.05 3.09 -16.30
CA GLU A 198 16.88 2.20 -15.46
C GLU A 198 16.57 2.32 -13.95
N ASN A 199 15.51 3.03 -13.55
CA ASN A 199 15.14 3.09 -12.15
C ASN A 199 14.67 1.72 -11.64
N SER A 200 15.15 1.29 -10.48
CA SER A 200 14.67 0.06 -9.84
C SER A 200 13.81 0.35 -8.61
N VAL A 201 12.97 -0.60 -8.24
CA VAL A 201 11.99 -0.43 -7.13
C VAL A 201 12.67 -0.30 -5.76
N ILE A 202 13.84 -0.90 -5.56
CA ILE A 202 14.54 -0.86 -4.26
C ILE A 202 14.87 0.58 -3.83
N PRO A 203 15.57 1.41 -4.63
CA PRO A 203 15.82 2.80 -4.27
C PRO A 203 14.55 3.65 -4.24
N ILE A 204 13.55 3.37 -5.09
CA ILE A 204 12.25 4.04 -5.07
C ILE A 204 11.59 3.86 -3.70
N VAL A 205 11.34 2.61 -3.29
CA VAL A 205 10.69 2.29 -2.02
C VAL A 205 11.53 2.72 -0.81
N SER A 206 12.85 2.62 -0.91
CA SER A 206 13.75 3.09 0.17
C SER A 206 13.63 4.59 0.42
N LYS A 207 13.53 5.41 -0.64
CA LYS A 207 13.32 6.86 -0.52
C LYS A 207 11.94 7.16 0.10
N LEU A 208 10.90 6.45 -0.34
CA LEU A 208 9.53 6.55 0.13
C LEU A 208 9.44 6.22 1.63
N LYS A 209 9.97 5.07 2.05
CA LYS A 209 10.04 4.65 3.46
C LYS A 209 10.81 5.65 4.33
N ARG A 210 11.93 6.16 3.84
CA ARG A 210 12.75 7.13 4.58
C ARG A 210 12.04 8.46 4.81
N TYR A 211 11.39 9.02 3.76
CA TYR A 211 10.64 10.26 3.88
C TYR A 211 9.45 10.08 4.83
N SER A 212 8.59 9.10 4.57
CA SER A 212 7.39 8.87 5.37
C SER A 212 7.71 8.51 6.83
N SER A 213 8.75 7.71 7.10
CA SER A 213 9.21 7.45 8.48
C SER A 213 9.55 8.73 9.22
N ARG A 214 10.29 9.64 8.59
CA ARG A 214 10.67 10.91 9.22
C ARG A 214 9.44 11.75 9.56
N MET A 215 8.49 11.83 8.63
CA MET A 215 7.27 12.62 8.81
C MET A 215 6.33 12.00 9.86
N ILE A 216 6.13 10.69 9.80
CA ILE A 216 5.31 9.95 10.77
C ILE A 216 5.85 10.13 12.20
N LYS A 217 7.18 10.01 12.40
CA LYS A 217 7.82 10.21 13.71
C LYS A 217 7.69 11.63 14.24
N GLN A 218 7.47 12.62 13.40
CA GLN A 218 7.19 14.00 13.84
C GLN A 218 5.72 14.19 14.24
N CYS A 219 4.82 13.37 13.72
CA CYS A 219 3.38 13.46 13.95
C CYS A 219 2.92 12.61 15.15
N VAL A 220 3.48 11.42 15.29
CA VAL A 220 3.11 10.48 16.35
C VAL A 220 4.36 10.01 17.08
N ALA A 221 4.27 9.90 18.42
CA ALA A 221 5.33 9.30 19.21
C ALA A 221 5.38 7.80 18.89
N THR A 222 6.42 7.38 18.20
CA THR A 222 6.70 5.97 17.89
C THR A 222 8.16 5.67 18.12
N ASP A 223 8.44 4.61 18.84
CA ASP A 223 9.77 4.11 19.09
C ASP A 223 10.21 3.15 17.99
N GLY A 224 11.50 3.12 17.70
CA GLY A 224 12.08 2.19 16.72
C GLY A 224 11.81 2.58 15.26
N ASN A 225 11.75 1.57 14.41
CA ASN A 225 11.53 1.73 12.97
C ASN A 225 10.04 1.79 12.67
N VAL A 226 9.63 2.72 11.82
CA VAL A 226 8.24 2.79 11.33
C VAL A 226 7.98 1.64 10.35
N TRP A 227 8.88 1.43 9.40
CA TRP A 227 8.73 0.41 8.37
C TRP A 227 9.59 -0.82 8.65
N GLN A 228 9.07 -1.98 8.33
CA GLN A 228 9.89 -3.19 8.16
C GLN A 228 10.93 -2.93 7.08
N ARG A 229 12.15 -3.47 7.28
CA ARG A 229 13.26 -3.27 6.36
C ARG A 229 12.95 -3.81 4.97
N GLU A 230 12.51 -5.06 4.93
CA GLU A 230 12.21 -5.76 3.68
C GLU A 230 10.90 -5.26 3.06
N MET A 231 10.77 -5.48 1.77
CA MET A 231 9.53 -5.37 1.00
C MET A 231 9.35 -6.65 0.18
N PHE A 232 8.15 -6.90 -0.23
CA PHE A 232 7.83 -7.88 -1.26
C PHE A 232 7.59 -7.13 -2.57
N ASP A 233 8.12 -7.63 -3.67
CA ASP A 233 7.89 -7.11 -5.00
C ASP A 233 7.80 -8.24 -6.02
N ARG A 234 6.96 -8.05 -7.02
CA ARG A 234 6.72 -9.00 -8.10
C ARG A 234 6.46 -8.26 -9.41
N MET A 235 7.17 -8.62 -10.47
CA MET A 235 6.87 -8.12 -11.82
C MET A 235 5.58 -8.76 -12.34
N MET A 236 4.74 -7.95 -12.99
CA MET A 236 3.50 -8.43 -13.63
C MET A 236 3.83 -9.14 -14.93
N ARG A 237 3.19 -10.30 -15.14
CA ARG A 237 3.47 -11.21 -16.27
C ARG A 237 2.67 -10.89 -17.51
N GLY A 238 1.60 -10.11 -17.39
CA GLY A 238 0.69 -9.76 -18.46
C GLY A 238 -0.49 -8.95 -17.96
N GLU A 239 -1.38 -8.62 -18.87
CA GLU A 239 -2.56 -7.80 -18.59
C GLU A 239 -3.51 -8.44 -17.57
N ASP A 240 -3.77 -9.75 -17.70
CA ASP A 240 -4.63 -10.48 -16.76
C ASP A 240 -4.07 -10.46 -15.33
N ASP A 241 -2.75 -10.65 -15.17
CA ASP A 241 -2.07 -10.61 -13.88
C ASP A 241 -2.11 -9.20 -13.27
N PHE A 242 -1.94 -8.19 -14.11
CA PHE A 242 -2.07 -6.79 -13.71
C PHE A 242 -3.51 -6.46 -13.27
N ALA A 243 -4.52 -6.83 -14.08
CA ALA A 243 -5.92 -6.61 -13.77
C ALA A 243 -6.32 -7.31 -12.46
N HIS A 244 -5.84 -8.54 -12.24
CA HIS A 244 -6.06 -9.27 -10.99
C HIS A 244 -5.47 -8.53 -9.78
N LYS A 245 -4.21 -8.04 -9.86
CA LYS A 245 -3.59 -7.29 -8.75
C LYS A 245 -4.20 -5.89 -8.59
N LEU A 246 -4.67 -5.26 -9.66
CA LEU A 246 -5.43 -4.01 -9.59
C LEU A 246 -6.76 -4.22 -8.83
N ALA A 247 -7.52 -5.24 -9.22
CA ALA A 247 -8.75 -5.60 -8.52
C ALA A 247 -8.48 -5.97 -7.04
N TYR A 248 -7.37 -6.65 -6.76
CA TYR A 248 -6.93 -6.95 -5.40
C TYR A 248 -6.68 -5.67 -4.58
N ILE A 249 -5.96 -4.66 -5.13
CA ILE A 249 -5.74 -3.36 -4.46
C ILE A 249 -7.08 -2.68 -4.15
N VAL A 250 -8.00 -2.64 -5.12
CA VAL A 250 -9.30 -1.96 -4.97
C VAL A 250 -10.18 -2.64 -3.92
N ASN A 251 -10.13 -3.97 -3.85
CA ASN A 251 -10.95 -4.75 -2.93
C ASN A 251 -10.29 -4.95 -1.54
N ASN A 252 -9.01 -4.63 -1.40
CA ASN A 252 -8.26 -4.86 -0.16
C ASN A 252 -8.89 -4.18 1.07
N PRO A 253 -9.40 -2.92 1.00
CA PRO A 253 -9.98 -2.25 2.15
C PRO A 253 -11.43 -2.66 2.46
N ASN A 254 -11.99 -3.65 1.77
CA ASN A 254 -13.38 -4.09 2.02
C ASN A 254 -13.60 -4.47 3.48
N GLY A 255 -14.61 -3.86 4.10
CA GLY A 255 -14.95 -4.05 5.50
C GLY A 255 -14.23 -3.13 6.49
N LEU A 256 -13.31 -2.27 6.01
CA LEU A 256 -12.71 -1.22 6.83
C LEU A 256 -13.53 0.07 6.77
N PRO A 257 -13.49 0.90 7.83
CA PRO A 257 -14.03 2.26 7.77
C PRO A 257 -13.35 3.09 6.67
N GLU A 258 -14.11 3.88 5.91
CA GLU A 258 -13.60 4.68 4.78
C GLU A 258 -12.49 5.68 5.19
N ASP A 259 -12.49 6.15 6.41
CA ASP A 259 -11.48 7.07 6.96
C ASP A 259 -10.21 6.38 7.46
N SER A 260 -10.13 5.04 7.42
CA SER A 260 -9.00 4.27 7.95
C SER A 260 -7.97 3.85 6.91
N TYR A 261 -8.23 4.07 5.63
CA TYR A 261 -7.34 3.73 4.50
C TYR A 261 -7.32 4.83 3.44
N SER A 262 -6.42 4.72 2.47
CA SER A 262 -6.40 5.56 1.27
C SER A 262 -6.25 4.68 0.04
N LEU A 263 -7.05 4.93 -1.00
CA LEU A 263 -7.05 4.20 -2.25
C LEU A 263 -6.90 5.17 -3.43
N TYR A 264 -6.04 4.82 -4.37
CA TYR A 264 -5.85 5.53 -5.62
C TYR A 264 -5.75 4.56 -6.79
N VAL A 265 -6.40 4.90 -7.89
CA VAL A 265 -6.31 4.23 -9.18
C VAL A 265 -6.16 5.29 -10.26
N ALA A 266 -5.11 5.21 -11.06
CA ALA A 266 -4.86 6.13 -12.15
C ALA A 266 -5.92 5.96 -13.26
N GLU A 267 -6.34 7.07 -13.86
CA GLU A 267 -7.41 7.09 -14.88
C GLU A 267 -7.12 6.13 -16.06
N ASN A 268 -5.85 6.05 -16.46
CA ASN A 268 -5.41 5.23 -17.60
C ASN A 268 -5.49 3.72 -17.38
N VAL A 269 -5.81 3.23 -16.18
CA VAL A 269 -5.97 1.80 -15.87
C VAL A 269 -7.35 1.45 -15.31
N GLN A 270 -8.23 2.44 -15.10
CA GLN A 270 -9.58 2.22 -14.57
C GLN A 270 -10.45 1.32 -15.45
N TYR A 271 -10.17 1.26 -16.75
CA TYR A 271 -10.92 0.42 -17.69
C TYR A 271 -10.72 -1.10 -17.45
N LEU A 272 -9.74 -1.48 -16.62
CA LEU A 272 -9.46 -2.87 -16.25
C LEU A 272 -10.25 -3.36 -15.02
N LEU A 273 -11.01 -2.47 -14.37
CA LEU A 273 -11.88 -2.77 -13.24
C LEU A 273 -13.30 -3.05 -13.69
#